data_46d309a7581e6a34130a1bc32490e90e
#
_entry.id   46d309a7581e6a34130a1bc32490e90e
#
_cell.length_a   1.000
_cell.length_b   1.000
_cell.length_c   1.000
_cell.angle_alpha   90.00
_cell.angle_beta   90.00
_cell.angle_gamma   90.00
#
_symmetry.space_group_name_H-M   'P 1'
#
loop_
_entity.id
_entity.type
_entity.pdbx_description
1 polymer ?
#
loop_
_entity_poly.entity_id
_entity_poly.type
_entity_poly.pdbx_seq_one_letter_code
_entity_poly.pdbx_strand_id
1 'polypeptide(L)'
;MRTLPLLLLAATTFAADLPNGGAIDTIAQKEGRGYRHEFDIRRDAKPHRVLLVGDSILNGHQKQTRELLAEKANVDVWIYPHSVAPDKVCDVFKGQIENQKPYRPYDIVFLHQCIVDWKDPRVTPDTIGPMMKEYVKSIRARLPKARLIWASATPITEQHLPRELNAKINPIIIERNRIVAKVMEEMDVEVIDLYGLLVEKTHLAYGNMTHWKAPAYDLISQKVAETILKEKSGN
;
A
#
# COMPACT_ATOMS: atom_id res chain seq x y z
N MET A 1 -33.92 37.82 -14.61
CA MET A 1 -32.69 37.62 -13.85
C MET A 1 -33.05 36.96 -12.54
N ARG A 2 -32.80 35.64 -12.44
CA ARG A 2 -33.07 34.87 -11.20
C ARG A 2 -31.71 34.56 -10.59
N THR A 3 -31.45 35.16 -9.43
CA THR A 3 -30.26 34.92 -8.60
C THR A 3 -30.42 33.57 -7.89
N LEU A 4 -29.51 32.63 -8.17
CA LEU A 4 -29.34 31.38 -7.38
C LEU A 4 -28.68 31.75 -6.03
N PRO A 5 -29.14 31.20 -4.92
CA PRO A 5 -28.45 31.33 -3.66
C PRO A 5 -27.23 30.40 -3.61
N LEU A 6 -26.10 30.97 -3.24
CA LEU A 6 -24.86 30.27 -2.94
C LEU A 6 -25.06 29.48 -1.65
N LEU A 7 -25.09 28.12 -1.75
CA LEU A 7 -25.09 27.27 -0.58
C LEU A 7 -23.67 27.25 0.01
N LEU A 8 -23.49 27.96 1.09
CA LEU A 8 -22.30 27.88 1.95
C LEU A 8 -22.36 26.54 2.69
N LEU A 9 -21.55 25.56 2.27
CA LEU A 9 -21.34 24.36 3.06
C LEU A 9 -20.47 24.75 4.26
N ALA A 10 -21.10 24.83 5.42
CA ALA A 10 -20.41 25.00 6.69
C ALA A 10 -19.59 23.72 6.97
N ALA A 11 -18.27 23.83 6.94
CA ALA A 11 -17.38 22.84 7.49
C ALA A 11 -17.58 22.77 9.00
N THR A 12 -18.39 21.83 9.46
CA THR A 12 -18.49 21.51 10.89
C THR A 12 -17.18 20.90 11.34
N THR A 13 -16.37 21.66 12.04
CA THR A 13 -15.25 21.18 12.82
C THR A 13 -15.78 20.32 13.96
N PHE A 14 -15.76 19.00 13.77
CA PHE A 14 -15.94 18.07 14.88
C PHE A 14 -14.67 18.08 15.73
N ALA A 15 -14.62 18.98 16.71
CA ALA A 15 -13.73 18.86 17.84
C ALA A 15 -14.44 18.01 18.91
N ALA A 16 -14.45 16.70 18.72
CA ALA A 16 -14.85 15.78 19.79
C ALA A 16 -13.61 15.45 20.63
N ASP A 17 -13.76 15.55 21.95
CA ASP A 17 -12.76 15.07 22.90
C ASP A 17 -12.55 13.57 22.69
N LEU A 18 -11.38 13.19 22.15
CA LEU A 18 -10.98 11.80 21.96
C LEU A 18 -10.30 11.32 23.25
N PRO A 19 -10.63 10.11 23.73
CA PRO A 19 -10.00 9.57 24.92
C PRO A 19 -8.51 9.31 24.72
N ASN A 20 -7.73 9.63 25.75
CA ASN A 20 -6.31 9.32 25.82
C ASN A 20 -6.11 7.80 25.89
N GLY A 21 -5.44 7.22 24.93
CA GLY A 21 -4.74 5.96 25.09
C GLY A 21 -5.28 4.77 24.32
N GLY A 22 -4.50 4.21 23.45
CA GLY A 22 -4.41 2.78 23.13
C GLY A 22 -5.04 2.27 21.84
N ALA A 23 -6.05 2.89 21.28
CA ALA A 23 -6.60 2.47 19.98
C ALA A 23 -6.08 3.40 18.86
N ILE A 24 -5.76 2.83 17.71
CA ILE A 24 -5.47 3.63 16.51
C ILE A 24 -6.79 4.18 16.00
N ASP A 25 -7.07 5.45 16.31
CA ASP A 25 -8.26 6.12 15.81
C ASP A 25 -8.10 6.41 14.33
N THR A 26 -9.01 5.87 13.53
CA THR A 26 -9.01 6.05 12.08
C THR A 26 -10.39 6.43 11.57
N ILE A 27 -10.40 7.32 10.58
CA ILE A 27 -11.58 7.58 9.76
C ILE A 27 -11.40 6.84 8.45
N ALA A 28 -12.35 5.93 8.14
CA ALA A 28 -12.39 5.26 6.85
C ALA A 28 -13.30 6.01 5.88
N GLN A 29 -12.77 6.38 4.73
CA GLN A 29 -13.55 6.88 3.59
C GLN A 29 -13.64 5.78 2.53
N LYS A 30 -14.85 5.46 2.10
CA LYS A 30 -15.09 4.53 1.00
C LYS A 30 -15.43 5.33 -0.25
N GLU A 31 -14.55 5.28 -1.23
CA GLU A 31 -14.76 5.90 -2.53
C GLU A 31 -14.99 4.82 -3.60
N GLY A 32 -16.24 4.66 -4.06
CA GLY A 32 -16.58 3.72 -5.12
C GLY A 32 -16.39 2.24 -4.77
N ARG A 33 -16.31 1.38 -5.80
CA ARG A 33 -16.16 -0.06 -5.62
C ARG A 33 -14.72 -0.43 -5.25
N GLY A 34 -14.48 -0.75 -3.97
CA GLY A 34 -13.24 -1.35 -3.51
C GLY A 34 -12.13 -0.38 -3.09
N TYR A 35 -12.31 0.93 -3.26
CA TYR A 35 -11.39 1.93 -2.74
C TYR A 35 -11.66 2.19 -1.26
N ARG A 36 -10.63 2.24 -0.46
CA ARG A 36 -10.73 2.58 0.95
C ARG A 36 -9.52 3.38 1.40
N HIS A 37 -9.79 4.54 2.00
CA HIS A 37 -8.80 5.32 2.74
C HIS A 37 -9.05 5.16 4.22
N GLU A 38 -8.00 4.99 4.99
CA GLU A 38 -8.02 5.04 6.43
C GLU A 38 -6.96 6.03 6.88
N PHE A 39 -7.39 7.10 7.54
CA PHE A 39 -6.53 8.16 8.04
C PHE A 39 -6.28 7.96 9.52
N ASP A 40 -5.04 8.11 9.94
CA ASP A 40 -4.67 8.20 11.35
C ASP A 40 -4.98 9.61 11.85
N ILE A 41 -6.00 9.72 12.68
CA ILE A 41 -6.48 11.00 13.23
C ILE A 41 -5.94 11.29 14.63
N ARG A 42 -5.00 10.52 15.14
CA ARG A 42 -4.37 10.79 16.43
C ARG A 42 -3.73 12.18 16.41
N ARG A 43 -3.95 12.92 17.48
CA ARG A 43 -3.42 14.29 17.62
C ARG A 43 -1.94 14.33 17.97
N ASP A 44 -1.40 13.26 18.55
CA ASP A 44 0.00 13.15 18.89
C ASP A 44 0.82 12.87 17.62
N ALA A 45 1.71 13.79 17.30
CA ALA A 45 2.63 13.63 16.18
C ALA A 45 3.69 12.58 16.54
N LYS A 46 3.64 11.42 15.88
CA LYS A 46 4.70 10.42 15.98
C LYS A 46 5.94 10.82 15.14
N PRO A 47 7.11 10.22 15.41
CA PRO A 47 8.32 10.51 14.65
C PRO A 47 8.16 10.39 13.13
N HIS A 48 7.44 9.36 12.68
CA HIS A 48 7.23 9.12 11.26
C HIS A 48 5.77 9.30 10.85
N ARG A 49 5.55 9.75 9.62
CA ARG A 49 4.27 9.68 8.93
C ARG A 49 4.37 8.76 7.75
N VAL A 50 3.58 7.69 7.76
CA VAL A 50 3.65 6.59 6.80
C VAL A 50 2.37 6.51 6.00
N LEU A 51 2.48 6.32 4.68
CA LEU A 51 1.38 5.93 3.81
C LEU A 51 1.60 4.49 3.34
N LEU A 52 0.63 3.61 3.63
CA LEU A 52 0.57 2.26 3.09
C LEU A 52 -0.37 2.25 1.88
N VAL A 53 0.15 1.87 0.72
CA VAL A 53 -0.63 1.77 -0.53
C VAL A 53 -0.60 0.34 -1.01
N GLY A 54 -1.77 -0.23 -1.33
CA GLY A 54 -1.82 -1.59 -1.87
C GLY A 54 -3.21 -2.09 -2.16
N ASP A 55 -3.28 -3.36 -2.49
CA ASP A 55 -4.49 -4.08 -2.85
C ASP A 55 -5.10 -4.90 -1.69
N SER A 56 -5.78 -5.99 -2.01
CA SER A 56 -6.41 -6.86 -1.03
C SER A 56 -5.43 -7.57 -0.10
N ILE A 57 -4.17 -7.74 -0.50
CA ILE A 57 -3.14 -8.33 0.36
C ILE A 57 -2.74 -7.33 1.44
N LEU A 58 -2.52 -6.05 1.07
CA LEU A 58 -2.34 -4.99 2.06
C LEU A 58 -3.54 -4.92 3.02
N ASN A 59 -4.76 -5.03 2.48
CA ASN A 59 -5.96 -5.06 3.33
C ASN A 59 -5.92 -6.18 4.38
N GLY A 60 -5.31 -7.31 4.07
CA GLY A 60 -5.18 -8.45 4.97
C GLY A 60 -4.24 -8.19 6.15
N HIS A 61 -3.19 -7.38 5.97
CA HIS A 61 -2.16 -7.18 7.00
C HIS A 61 -2.08 -5.75 7.56
N GLN A 62 -2.75 -4.75 6.93
CA GLN A 62 -2.57 -3.35 7.28
C GLN A 62 -2.90 -3.03 8.75
N LYS A 63 -3.92 -3.69 9.33
CA LYS A 63 -4.32 -3.43 10.72
C LYS A 63 -3.19 -3.76 11.68
N GLN A 64 -2.64 -4.95 11.57
CA GLN A 64 -1.55 -5.39 12.43
C GLN A 64 -0.25 -4.62 12.15
N THR A 65 0.05 -4.29 10.88
CA THR A 65 1.19 -3.42 10.55
C THR A 65 1.08 -2.07 11.27
N ARG A 66 -0.12 -1.48 11.31
CA ARG A 66 -0.37 -0.21 12.02
C ARG A 66 -0.22 -0.35 13.52
N GLU A 67 -0.68 -1.46 14.10
CA GLU A 67 -0.52 -1.77 15.53
C GLU A 67 0.97 -1.86 15.90
N LEU A 68 1.78 -2.55 15.09
CA LEU A 68 3.23 -2.65 15.28
C LEU A 68 3.96 -1.30 15.14
N LEU A 69 3.42 -0.38 14.35
CA LEU A 69 3.98 0.95 14.13
C LEU A 69 3.43 2.02 15.09
N ALA A 70 2.44 1.71 15.91
CA ALA A 70 1.61 2.70 16.62
C ALA A 70 2.40 3.72 17.45
N GLU A 71 3.48 3.28 18.11
CA GLU A 71 4.31 4.14 18.97
C GLU A 71 5.33 4.97 18.17
N LYS A 72 5.60 4.63 16.92
CA LYS A 72 6.66 5.23 16.09
C LYS A 72 6.13 5.99 14.87
N ALA A 73 4.87 5.72 14.45
CA ALA A 73 4.34 6.33 13.24
C ALA A 73 2.84 6.66 13.34
N ASN A 74 2.45 7.74 12.67
CA ASN A 74 1.08 7.96 12.24
C ASN A 74 0.94 7.31 10.86
N VAL A 75 -0.01 6.38 10.70
CA VAL A 75 -0.08 5.51 9.52
C VAL A 75 -1.42 5.66 8.82
N ASP A 76 -1.39 6.24 7.64
CA ASP A 76 -2.53 6.28 6.72
C ASP A 76 -2.47 5.08 5.78
N VAL A 77 -3.63 4.59 5.36
CA VAL A 77 -3.74 3.42 4.47
C VAL A 77 -4.61 3.77 3.28
N TRP A 78 -4.15 3.37 2.11
CA TRP A 78 -4.92 3.44 0.89
C TRP A 78 -4.99 2.07 0.22
N ILE A 79 -6.19 1.48 0.24
CA ILE A 79 -6.49 0.23 -0.46
C ILE A 79 -7.00 0.55 -1.85
N TYR A 80 -6.28 0.06 -2.84
CA TYR A 80 -6.55 0.24 -4.25
C TYR A 80 -6.55 -1.11 -4.96
N PRO A 81 -7.72 -1.69 -5.27
CA PRO A 81 -7.82 -3.08 -5.74
C PRO A 81 -7.61 -3.24 -7.25
N HIS A 82 -7.00 -2.29 -7.92
CA HIS A 82 -6.83 -2.30 -9.38
C HIS A 82 -5.36 -2.39 -9.79
N SER A 83 -5.17 -2.69 -11.08
CA SER A 83 -3.88 -2.71 -11.74
C SER A 83 -3.11 -1.39 -11.60
N VAL A 84 -1.77 -1.48 -11.60
CA VAL A 84 -0.86 -0.33 -11.62
C VAL A 84 -0.84 0.43 -12.95
N ALA A 85 -1.77 0.15 -13.87
CA ALA A 85 -1.86 0.90 -15.11
C ALA A 85 -1.89 2.42 -14.83
N PRO A 86 -0.99 3.21 -15.45
CA PRO A 86 -0.55 4.53 -14.97
C PRO A 86 -1.64 5.59 -14.95
N ASP A 87 -2.59 5.49 -15.86
CA ASP A 87 -3.63 6.50 -16.13
C ASP A 87 -4.62 6.72 -14.96
N LYS A 88 -4.67 5.78 -14.01
CA LYS A 88 -5.57 5.89 -12.86
C LYS A 88 -4.84 6.04 -11.53
N VAL A 89 -3.77 5.27 -11.33
CA VAL A 89 -3.05 5.27 -10.04
C VAL A 89 -2.37 6.59 -9.78
N CYS A 90 -1.70 7.16 -10.80
CA CYS A 90 -1.01 8.44 -10.66
C CYS A 90 -1.96 9.60 -10.36
N ASP A 91 -3.15 9.63 -10.99
CA ASP A 91 -4.11 10.72 -10.78
C ASP A 91 -4.82 10.61 -9.43
N VAL A 92 -5.20 9.41 -9.02
CA VAL A 92 -5.82 9.20 -7.70
C VAL A 92 -4.80 9.47 -6.59
N PHE A 93 -3.55 9.02 -6.76
CA PHE A 93 -2.48 9.30 -5.82
C PHE A 93 -2.17 10.80 -5.73
N LYS A 94 -2.25 11.52 -6.85
CA LYS A 94 -2.16 12.98 -6.92
C LYS A 94 -3.22 13.65 -6.05
N GLY A 95 -4.49 13.28 -6.25
CA GLY A 95 -5.61 13.81 -5.46
C GLY A 95 -5.45 13.52 -3.97
N GLN A 96 -4.98 12.33 -3.60
CA GLN A 96 -4.79 11.94 -2.21
C GLN A 96 -3.72 12.75 -1.48
N ILE A 97 -2.57 12.96 -2.12
CA ILE A 97 -1.50 13.76 -1.52
C ILE A 97 -1.87 15.24 -1.46
N GLU A 98 -2.54 15.77 -2.49
CA GLU A 98 -2.96 17.15 -2.52
C GLU A 98 -4.08 17.48 -1.51
N ASN A 99 -4.96 16.53 -1.26
CA ASN A 99 -6.05 16.66 -0.28
C ASN A 99 -5.58 16.52 1.19
N GLN A 100 -4.33 16.15 1.42
CA GLN A 100 -3.73 16.00 2.75
C GLN A 100 -3.35 17.33 3.43
N LYS A 101 -3.66 18.49 2.84
CA LYS A 101 -3.53 19.77 3.53
C LYS A 101 -4.58 19.84 4.67
N PRO A 102 -4.21 19.96 5.95
CA PRO A 102 -3.02 20.62 6.54
C PRO A 102 -1.98 19.67 7.18
N TYR A 103 -2.01 18.40 6.87
CA TYR A 103 -1.10 17.45 7.52
C TYR A 103 0.32 17.56 6.96
N ARG A 104 1.31 17.18 7.78
CA ARG A 104 2.70 17.12 7.31
C ARG A 104 2.83 16.08 6.18
N PRO A 105 3.79 16.25 5.24
CA PRO A 105 4.03 15.26 4.20
C PRO A 105 4.39 13.89 4.77
N TYR A 106 4.18 12.83 3.98
CA TYR A 106 4.64 11.49 4.34
C TYR A 106 6.17 11.41 4.32
N ASP A 107 6.74 10.83 5.37
CA ASP A 107 8.16 10.53 5.46
C ASP A 107 8.48 9.21 4.74
N ILE A 108 7.52 8.27 4.74
CA ILE A 108 7.66 6.94 4.16
C ILE A 108 6.40 6.59 3.38
N VAL A 109 6.59 6.03 2.18
CA VAL A 109 5.51 5.44 1.37
C VAL A 109 5.84 3.98 1.10
N PHE A 110 5.00 3.09 1.59
CA PHE A 110 5.06 1.67 1.33
C PHE A 110 4.08 1.28 0.21
N LEU A 111 4.56 0.53 -0.76
CA LEU A 111 3.83 0.14 -1.96
C LEU A 111 3.74 -1.38 -2.03
N HIS A 112 2.53 -1.92 -1.96
CA HIS A 112 2.27 -3.35 -2.12
C HIS A 112 1.11 -3.56 -3.11
N GLN A 113 1.41 -3.31 -4.37
CA GLN A 113 0.50 -3.55 -5.49
C GLN A 113 1.14 -4.56 -6.43
N CYS A 114 0.38 -5.10 -7.37
CA CYS A 114 0.79 -6.01 -8.44
C CYS A 114 0.21 -7.43 -8.35
N ILE A 115 -0.52 -7.80 -7.30
CA ILE A 115 -1.09 -9.15 -7.22
C ILE A 115 -2.18 -9.37 -8.30
N VAL A 116 -2.93 -8.33 -8.66
CA VAL A 116 -4.01 -8.43 -9.66
C VAL A 116 -3.55 -8.18 -11.10
N ASP A 117 -2.34 -7.69 -11.28
CA ASP A 117 -1.82 -7.29 -12.59
C ASP A 117 -1.65 -8.43 -13.60
N TRP A 118 -1.52 -9.67 -13.12
CA TRP A 118 -1.40 -10.82 -14.00
C TRP A 118 -2.62 -11.04 -14.90
N LYS A 119 -3.76 -10.45 -14.55
CA LYS A 119 -5.01 -10.48 -15.35
C LYS A 119 -5.15 -9.29 -16.30
N ASP A 120 -4.36 -8.24 -16.12
CA ASP A 120 -4.46 -7.05 -16.97
C ASP A 120 -3.60 -7.24 -18.22
N PRO A 121 -4.21 -7.31 -19.42
CA PRO A 121 -3.47 -7.49 -20.68
C PRO A 121 -2.52 -6.34 -21.01
N ARG A 122 -2.67 -5.18 -20.38
CA ARG A 122 -1.79 -4.02 -20.54
C ARG A 122 -0.49 -4.20 -19.77
N VAL A 123 -0.48 -5.06 -18.75
CA VAL A 123 0.67 -5.33 -17.91
C VAL A 123 1.39 -6.55 -18.44
N THR A 124 2.42 -6.32 -19.23
CA THR A 124 3.28 -7.34 -19.83
C THR A 124 4.71 -7.20 -19.30
N PRO A 125 5.61 -8.15 -19.52
CA PRO A 125 7.04 -7.98 -19.19
C PRO A 125 7.67 -6.72 -19.77
N ASP A 126 7.23 -6.29 -20.97
CA ASP A 126 7.77 -5.09 -21.63
C ASP A 126 7.20 -3.79 -21.05
N THR A 127 5.97 -3.81 -20.54
CA THR A 127 5.27 -2.61 -20.08
C THR A 127 5.37 -2.36 -18.59
N ILE A 128 5.49 -3.40 -17.75
CA ILE A 128 5.48 -3.26 -16.29
C ILE A 128 6.63 -2.40 -15.77
N GLY A 129 7.84 -2.56 -16.33
CA GLY A 129 9.00 -1.76 -15.93
C GLY A 129 8.80 -0.26 -16.17
N PRO A 130 8.50 0.18 -17.40
CA PRO A 130 8.13 1.58 -17.68
C PRO A 130 7.00 2.11 -16.80
N MET A 131 5.93 1.33 -16.60
CA MET A 131 4.80 1.72 -15.74
C MET A 131 5.25 2.00 -14.30
N MET A 132 6.06 1.11 -13.72
CA MET A 132 6.55 1.29 -12.37
C MET A 132 7.54 2.45 -12.23
N LYS A 133 8.34 2.74 -13.27
CA LYS A 133 9.19 3.95 -13.31
C LYS A 133 8.35 5.22 -13.24
N GLU A 134 7.30 5.33 -14.04
CA GLU A 134 6.39 6.49 -14.03
C GLU A 134 5.63 6.60 -12.69
N TYR A 135 5.24 5.48 -12.11
CA TYR A 135 4.60 5.45 -10.80
C TYR A 135 5.53 6.03 -9.71
N VAL A 136 6.76 5.56 -9.62
CA VAL A 136 7.76 6.09 -8.66
C VAL A 136 8.05 7.57 -8.91
N LYS A 137 8.21 7.99 -10.17
CA LYS A 137 8.41 9.40 -10.53
C LYS A 137 7.25 10.28 -10.06
N SER A 138 6.00 9.81 -10.24
CA SER A 138 4.82 10.56 -9.83
C SER A 138 4.75 10.76 -8.32
N ILE A 139 5.17 9.76 -7.55
CA ILE A 139 5.26 9.87 -6.09
C ILE A 139 6.37 10.87 -5.70
N ARG A 140 7.56 10.73 -6.27
CA ARG A 140 8.71 11.61 -5.96
C ARG A 140 8.48 13.07 -6.35
N ALA A 141 7.74 13.32 -7.41
CA ALA A 141 7.38 14.68 -7.79
C ALA A 141 6.58 15.43 -6.70
N ARG A 142 5.86 14.69 -5.85
CA ARG A 142 5.01 15.23 -4.77
C ARG A 142 5.63 15.08 -3.40
N LEU A 143 6.39 14.03 -3.21
CA LEU A 143 7.03 13.65 -1.95
C LEU A 143 8.53 13.41 -2.18
N PRO A 144 9.28 14.46 -2.56
CA PRO A 144 10.69 14.31 -2.98
C PRO A 144 11.62 13.80 -1.87
N LYS A 145 11.22 13.95 -0.61
CA LYS A 145 11.98 13.51 0.56
C LYS A 145 11.50 12.19 1.16
N ALA A 146 10.39 11.63 0.66
CA ALA A 146 9.85 10.40 1.20
C ALA A 146 10.75 9.21 0.85
N ARG A 147 11.01 8.38 1.84
CA ARG A 147 11.57 7.04 1.65
C ARG A 147 10.52 6.16 1.01
N LEU A 148 10.84 5.55 -0.12
CA LEU A 148 9.94 4.64 -0.82
C LEU A 148 10.37 3.20 -0.55
N ILE A 149 9.40 2.34 -0.25
CA ILE A 149 9.56 0.92 -0.02
C ILE A 149 8.55 0.20 -0.90
N TRP A 150 9.02 -0.74 -1.71
CA TRP A 150 8.14 -1.59 -2.52
C TRP A 150 8.22 -3.04 -2.04
N ALA A 151 7.07 -3.72 -1.96
CA ALA A 151 6.99 -5.13 -1.65
C ALA A 151 6.59 -5.94 -2.88
N SER A 152 7.26 -7.06 -3.10
CA SER A 152 6.97 -7.97 -4.20
C SER A 152 5.58 -8.60 -4.06
N ALA A 153 4.93 -8.94 -5.18
CA ALA A 153 3.72 -9.74 -5.17
C ALA A 153 3.97 -11.11 -4.51
N THR A 154 3.00 -11.57 -3.73
CA THR A 154 3.06 -12.85 -3.02
C THR A 154 2.83 -14.03 -3.98
N PRO A 155 3.20 -15.27 -3.59
CA PRO A 155 2.91 -16.45 -4.39
C PRO A 155 1.41 -16.65 -4.62
N ILE A 156 1.07 -17.26 -5.74
CA ILE A 156 -0.29 -17.67 -6.09
C ILE A 156 -0.39 -19.21 -5.91
N THR A 157 -1.39 -19.65 -5.15
CA THR A 157 -1.65 -21.08 -4.96
C THR A 157 -2.73 -21.59 -5.91
N GLU A 158 -2.86 -22.90 -6.05
CA GLU A 158 -3.97 -23.48 -6.77
C GLU A 158 -5.28 -23.25 -6.02
N GLN A 159 -6.36 -23.02 -6.78
CA GLN A 159 -7.67 -22.87 -6.21
C GLN A 159 -8.12 -24.18 -5.56
N HIS A 160 -8.56 -24.14 -4.32
CA HIS A 160 -8.94 -25.28 -3.49
C HIS A 160 -7.81 -26.23 -3.10
N LEU A 161 -6.59 -26.03 -3.60
CA LEU A 161 -5.37 -26.76 -3.24
C LEU A 161 -4.31 -25.80 -2.69
N PRO A 162 -4.52 -25.22 -1.51
CA PRO A 162 -3.71 -24.10 -1.02
C PRO A 162 -2.23 -24.46 -0.76
N ARG A 163 -1.89 -25.76 -0.70
CA ARG A 163 -0.50 -26.20 -0.53
C ARG A 163 0.29 -26.25 -1.84
N GLU A 164 -0.40 -26.13 -2.97
CA GLU A 164 0.22 -26.21 -4.29
C GLU A 164 0.35 -24.81 -4.90
N LEU A 165 1.52 -24.51 -5.40
CA LEU A 165 1.74 -23.30 -6.18
C LEU A 165 1.09 -23.45 -7.56
N ASN A 166 0.39 -22.41 -8.01
CA ASN A 166 -0.19 -22.41 -9.35
C ASN A 166 0.92 -22.38 -10.41
N ALA A 167 1.09 -23.51 -11.12
CA ALA A 167 2.18 -23.72 -12.08
C ALA A 167 2.13 -22.78 -13.29
N LYS A 168 0.95 -22.23 -13.62
CA LYS A 168 0.78 -21.32 -14.77
C LYS A 168 1.04 -19.87 -14.41
N ILE A 169 0.65 -19.45 -13.19
CA ILE A 169 0.66 -18.05 -12.81
C ILE A 169 1.95 -17.64 -12.08
N ASN A 170 2.53 -18.53 -11.24
CA ASN A 170 3.75 -18.17 -10.51
C ASN A 170 4.94 -17.80 -11.40
N PRO A 171 5.21 -18.44 -12.56
CA PRO A 171 6.26 -17.97 -13.46
C PRO A 171 6.06 -16.52 -13.91
N ILE A 172 4.81 -16.09 -14.14
CA ILE A 172 4.46 -14.70 -14.49
C ILE A 172 4.75 -13.76 -13.31
N ILE A 173 4.35 -14.16 -12.10
CA ILE A 173 4.58 -13.36 -10.87
C ILE A 173 6.08 -13.21 -10.61
N ILE A 174 6.84 -14.30 -10.71
CA ILE A 174 8.30 -14.31 -10.49
C ILE A 174 8.98 -13.35 -11.48
N GLU A 175 8.66 -13.46 -12.77
CA GLU A 175 9.26 -12.60 -13.79
C GLU A 175 8.91 -11.13 -13.58
N ARG A 176 7.67 -10.82 -13.25
CA ARG A 176 7.24 -9.44 -12.94
C ARG A 176 7.92 -8.89 -11.69
N ASN A 177 7.99 -9.67 -10.62
CA ASN A 177 8.72 -9.28 -9.42
C ASN A 177 10.19 -8.98 -9.74
N ARG A 178 10.83 -9.80 -10.58
CA ARG A 178 12.23 -9.60 -11.01
C ARG A 178 12.40 -8.29 -11.78
N ILE A 179 11.51 -8.01 -12.75
CA ILE A 179 11.55 -6.78 -13.56
C ILE A 179 11.34 -5.55 -12.67
N VAL A 180 10.33 -5.61 -11.80
CA VAL A 180 10.01 -4.47 -10.92
C VAL A 180 11.11 -4.26 -9.88
N ALA A 181 11.65 -5.32 -9.27
CA ALA A 181 12.76 -5.20 -8.32
C ALA A 181 13.96 -4.48 -8.93
N LYS A 182 14.32 -4.81 -10.19
CA LYS A 182 15.39 -4.11 -10.93
C LYS A 182 15.07 -2.62 -11.11
N VAL A 183 13.82 -2.28 -11.46
CA VAL A 183 13.39 -0.87 -11.56
C VAL A 183 13.49 -0.16 -10.21
N MET A 184 13.11 -0.83 -9.13
CA MET A 184 13.18 -0.26 -7.77
C MET A 184 14.64 0.02 -7.39
N GLU A 185 15.56 -0.91 -7.69
CA GLU A 185 16.99 -0.72 -7.48
C GLU A 185 17.53 0.47 -8.27
N GLU A 186 17.24 0.57 -9.58
CA GLU A 186 17.63 1.69 -10.45
C GLU A 186 17.11 3.04 -9.92
N MET A 187 16.00 3.03 -9.19
CA MET A 187 15.34 4.23 -8.68
C MET A 187 15.56 4.46 -7.17
N ASP A 188 16.51 3.81 -6.52
CA ASP A 188 16.77 3.90 -5.06
C ASP A 188 15.48 3.72 -4.22
N VAL A 189 14.67 2.72 -4.58
CA VAL A 189 13.51 2.27 -3.82
C VAL A 189 13.85 0.97 -3.11
N GLU A 190 13.63 0.92 -1.80
CA GLU A 190 13.89 -0.29 -1.02
C GLU A 190 12.91 -1.41 -1.37
N VAL A 191 13.39 -2.65 -1.41
CA VAL A 191 12.60 -3.83 -1.80
C VAL A 191 12.38 -4.75 -0.62
N ILE A 192 11.12 -5.18 -0.41
CA ILE A 192 10.76 -6.28 0.47
C ILE A 192 10.35 -7.49 -0.38
N ASP A 193 11.05 -8.60 -0.24
CA ASP A 193 10.69 -9.84 -0.91
C ASP A 193 9.62 -10.61 -0.12
N LEU A 194 8.35 -10.32 -0.39
CA LEU A 194 7.23 -11.06 0.18
C LEU A 194 6.96 -12.37 -0.56
N TYR A 195 7.41 -12.50 -1.82
CA TYR A 195 7.35 -13.78 -2.51
C TYR A 195 8.22 -14.82 -1.81
N GLY A 196 9.49 -14.52 -1.61
CA GLY A 196 10.42 -15.38 -0.89
C GLY A 196 10.01 -15.64 0.56
N LEU A 197 9.40 -14.66 1.23
CA LEU A 197 8.88 -14.84 2.59
C LEU A 197 7.83 -15.96 2.69
N LEU A 198 6.99 -16.14 1.65
CA LEU A 198 5.81 -17.01 1.71
C LEU A 198 5.86 -18.25 0.81
N VAL A 199 6.77 -18.34 -0.16
CA VAL A 199 6.78 -19.40 -1.16
C VAL A 199 6.85 -20.82 -0.54
N GLU A 200 7.61 -20.98 0.54
CA GLU A 200 7.71 -22.25 1.28
C GLU A 200 6.63 -22.41 2.36
N LYS A 201 5.71 -21.45 2.49
CA LYS A 201 4.66 -21.42 3.51
C LYS A 201 3.25 -21.55 2.93
N THR A 202 3.11 -22.26 1.81
CA THR A 202 1.82 -22.43 1.12
C THR A 202 0.72 -23.04 1.99
N HIS A 203 1.07 -23.80 3.04
CA HIS A 203 0.10 -24.29 4.05
C HIS A 203 -0.65 -23.16 4.78
N LEU A 204 -0.12 -21.93 4.75
CA LEU A 204 -0.75 -20.73 5.30
C LEU A 204 -1.66 -20.02 4.28
N ALA A 205 -1.75 -20.49 3.04
CA ALA A 205 -2.66 -19.92 2.07
C ALA A 205 -4.12 -20.24 2.41
N TYR A 206 -5.03 -19.32 2.03
CA TYR A 206 -6.45 -19.43 2.33
C TYR A 206 -7.18 -20.45 1.42
N GLY A 207 -6.67 -20.68 0.20
CA GLY A 207 -7.28 -21.61 -0.77
C GLY A 207 -8.14 -20.94 -1.84
N ASN A 208 -8.08 -19.63 -1.95
CA ASN A 208 -8.73 -18.84 -3.01
C ASN A 208 -7.72 -18.22 -3.99
N MET A 209 -6.59 -18.87 -4.17
CA MET A 209 -5.45 -18.50 -5.02
C MET A 209 -4.57 -17.40 -4.42
N THR A 210 -5.11 -16.26 -3.98
CA THR A 210 -4.34 -15.05 -3.72
C THR A 210 -4.20 -14.70 -2.24
N HIS A 211 -5.17 -15.07 -1.41
CA HIS A 211 -5.20 -14.61 -0.02
C HIS A 211 -4.58 -15.61 0.95
N TRP A 212 -4.18 -15.09 2.09
CA TRP A 212 -3.45 -15.80 3.12
C TRP A 212 -4.25 -15.85 4.43
N LYS A 213 -3.95 -16.80 5.28
CA LYS A 213 -4.48 -16.89 6.64
C LYS A 213 -3.76 -15.92 7.57
N ALA A 214 -4.34 -15.65 8.73
CA ALA A 214 -3.80 -14.72 9.71
C ALA A 214 -2.29 -14.93 10.01
N PRO A 215 -1.77 -16.15 10.23
CA PRO A 215 -0.33 -16.31 10.53
C PRO A 215 0.61 -15.85 9.41
N ALA A 216 0.18 -15.92 8.14
CA ALA A 216 0.97 -15.38 7.05
C ALA A 216 0.93 -13.84 7.01
N TYR A 217 -0.25 -13.27 7.27
CA TYR A 217 -0.38 -11.82 7.39
C TYR A 217 0.41 -11.27 8.59
N ASP A 218 0.54 -12.03 9.68
CA ASP A 218 1.40 -11.70 10.81
C ASP A 218 2.87 -11.60 10.41
N LEU A 219 3.37 -12.58 9.63
CA LEU A 219 4.73 -12.55 9.09
C LEU A 219 4.96 -11.36 8.16
N ILE A 220 3.99 -11.06 7.28
CA ILE A 220 4.06 -9.88 6.40
C ILE A 220 4.11 -8.61 7.23
N SER A 221 3.22 -8.46 8.21
CA SER A 221 3.13 -7.28 9.08
C SER A 221 4.43 -7.00 9.81
N GLN A 222 5.03 -8.04 10.40
CA GLN A 222 6.31 -7.96 11.09
C GLN A 222 7.41 -7.49 10.13
N LYS A 223 7.53 -8.15 8.97
CA LYS A 223 8.55 -7.80 7.97
C LYS A 223 8.41 -6.37 7.46
N VAL A 224 7.18 -5.92 7.22
CA VAL A 224 6.89 -4.55 6.76
C VAL A 224 7.21 -3.54 7.86
N ALA A 225 6.75 -3.79 9.10
CA ALA A 225 7.01 -2.88 10.22
C ALA A 225 8.51 -2.77 10.54
N GLU A 226 9.23 -3.89 10.57
CA GLU A 226 10.70 -3.91 10.75
C GLU A 226 11.40 -3.08 9.67
N THR A 227 11.00 -3.25 8.41
CA THR A 227 11.61 -2.50 7.30
C THR A 227 11.31 -1.01 7.40
N ILE A 228 10.08 -0.63 7.74
CA ILE A 228 9.69 0.78 7.92
C ILE A 228 10.48 1.43 9.05
N LEU A 229 10.66 0.72 10.17
CA LEU A 229 11.36 1.24 11.35
C LEU A 229 12.89 1.20 11.25
N LYS A 230 13.44 0.48 10.28
CA LYS A 230 14.88 0.45 10.04
C LYS A 230 15.33 1.81 9.54
N GLU A 231 16.22 2.45 10.29
CA GLU A 231 16.89 3.67 9.81
C GLU A 231 17.68 3.36 8.53
N LYS A 232 17.55 4.20 7.49
CA LYS A 232 18.50 4.13 6.39
C LYS A 232 19.89 4.37 7.01
N SER A 233 20.75 3.37 6.95
CA SER A 233 22.16 3.57 7.29
C SER A 233 22.65 4.74 6.41
N GLY A 234 23.02 5.86 7.04
CA GLY A 234 23.49 7.01 6.31
C GLY A 234 24.71 6.63 5.47
N ASN A 235 24.63 6.92 4.18
CA ASN A 235 25.83 7.01 3.34
C ASN A 235 26.52 8.35 3.59
#